data_221eeff70cbe463642cd94d5061949df
#
_entry.id   221eeff70cbe463642cd94d5061949df
#
_cell.length_a   1.000
_cell.length_b   1.000
_cell.length_c   1.000
_cell.angle_alpha   90.00
_cell.angle_beta   90.00
_cell.angle_gamma   90.00
#
_symmetry.space_group_name_H-M   'P 1'
#
loop_
_entity.id
_entity.type
_entity.pdbx_description
1 polymer ?
#
loop_
_entity_poly.entity_id
_entity_poly.type
_entity_poly.pdbx_seq_one_letter_code
_entity_poly.pdbx_strand_id
1 'polypeptide(L)'
;LGQRGGDRAGIRCRNARMAERESQRIRRGNSRMTESDREEQKMKVVKFGGSSMADAGQYRKVRDILLADPERRVVVVSAAGKRFGNDHKLTDLLYLCYAHVQYGVDCSSIFDMIASRYLDIRDELGLDLALEPELDALKKRIDAKEVTQEELVSRGEYFSAKLMAAYLGFQFVDAADWVMFNMDGTVNREVSYKALRNQVLLGYGAVIPGFYGAMPDGAIHTFSRGGSDITGALAA
;
A
#
# COMPACT_ATOMS: atom_id res chain seq x y z
N LEU A 1 3.24 -8.02 45.10
CA LEU A 1 2.63 -8.10 43.76
C LEU A 1 2.52 -6.67 43.21
N GLY A 2 3.54 -6.19 42.54
CA GLY A 2 3.56 -4.85 41.96
C GLY A 2 4.70 -4.70 40.97
N GLN A 3 4.46 -3.89 39.94
CA GLN A 3 5.44 -3.30 39.03
C GLN A 3 5.99 -4.16 37.88
N ARG A 4 5.27 -4.19 36.76
CA ARG A 4 5.83 -4.34 35.41
C ARG A 4 5.02 -3.53 34.36
N GLY A 5 4.76 -2.25 34.63
CA GLY A 5 4.03 -1.36 33.71
C GLY A 5 4.82 -0.18 33.14
N GLY A 6 6.05 0.08 33.65
CA GLY A 6 6.76 1.32 33.36
C GLY A 6 7.65 1.38 32.12
N ASP A 7 7.99 0.25 31.53
CA ASP A 7 9.09 0.21 30.53
C ASP A 7 8.63 0.34 29.06
N ARG A 8 7.40 -0.02 28.76
CA ARG A 8 6.87 0.02 27.38
C ARG A 8 6.58 1.45 26.89
N ALA A 9 6.13 2.34 27.74
CA ALA A 9 5.86 3.75 27.40
C ALA A 9 7.17 4.53 27.14
N GLY A 10 8.23 4.25 27.88
CA GLY A 10 9.53 4.86 27.73
C GLY A 10 10.27 4.46 26.43
N ILE A 11 10.05 3.22 25.97
CA ILE A 11 10.61 2.72 24.72
C ILE A 11 9.87 3.32 23.52
N ARG A 12 8.52 3.43 23.55
CA ARG A 12 7.72 4.08 22.52
C ARG A 12 8.08 5.55 22.32
N CYS A 13 8.27 6.30 23.40
CA CYS A 13 8.64 7.71 23.32
C CYS A 13 10.07 7.93 22.80
N ARG A 14 10.99 7.01 23.05
CA ARG A 14 12.37 7.04 22.51
C ARG A 14 12.39 6.73 21.01
N ASN A 15 11.65 5.74 20.57
CA ASN A 15 11.59 5.37 19.14
C ASN A 15 10.93 6.46 18.28
N ALA A 16 9.84 7.08 18.77
CA ALA A 16 9.21 8.21 18.09
C ALA A 16 10.15 9.43 17.97
N ARG A 17 10.88 9.76 19.05
CA ARG A 17 11.86 10.85 19.01
C ARG A 17 13.10 10.56 18.16
N MET A 18 13.50 9.29 18.04
CA MET A 18 14.58 8.88 17.15
C MET A 18 14.15 9.00 15.68
N ALA A 19 12.95 8.53 15.34
CA ALA A 19 12.40 8.66 14.00
C ALA A 19 12.24 10.14 13.58
N GLU A 20 11.79 10.99 14.49
CA GLU A 20 11.63 12.44 14.26
C GLU A 20 12.99 13.16 14.10
N ARG A 21 14.00 12.80 14.90
CA ARG A 21 15.36 13.32 14.74
C ARG A 21 16.02 12.86 13.44
N GLU A 22 15.83 11.62 13.04
CA GLU A 22 16.33 11.08 11.79
C GLU A 22 15.64 11.76 10.60
N SER A 23 14.32 11.97 10.64
CA SER A 23 13.58 12.76 9.64
C SER A 23 14.07 14.19 9.54
N GLN A 24 14.39 14.85 10.66
CA GLN A 24 14.94 16.22 10.68
C GLN A 24 16.38 16.26 10.16
N ARG A 25 17.20 15.23 10.45
CA ARG A 25 18.57 15.12 9.96
C ARG A 25 18.60 14.93 8.44
N ILE A 26 17.70 14.10 7.92
CA ILE A 26 17.54 13.84 6.48
C ILE A 26 17.04 15.12 5.78
N ARG A 27 16.04 15.82 6.35
CA ARG A 27 15.57 17.12 5.81
C ARG A 27 16.69 18.16 5.75
N ARG A 28 17.58 18.23 6.75
CA ARG A 28 18.73 19.13 6.78
C ARG A 28 19.84 18.70 5.81
N GLY A 29 20.01 17.39 5.57
CA GLY A 29 20.90 16.84 4.56
C GLY A 29 20.46 17.22 3.13
N ASN A 30 19.17 17.09 2.83
CA ASN A 30 18.60 17.43 1.52
C ASN A 30 18.64 18.94 1.19
N SER A 31 18.65 19.81 2.20
CA SER A 31 18.77 21.27 1.96
C SER A 31 20.18 21.72 1.51
N ARG A 32 21.16 20.80 1.51
CA ARG A 32 22.54 21.05 1.05
C ARG A 32 22.88 20.37 -0.27
N MET A 33 21.98 19.56 -0.84
CA MET A 33 22.20 18.93 -2.15
C MET A 33 22.00 19.99 -3.25
N THR A 34 22.97 20.14 -4.13
CA THR A 34 22.89 21.00 -5.31
C THR A 34 21.92 20.40 -6.33
N GLU A 35 21.41 21.21 -7.26
CA GLU A 35 20.57 20.69 -8.36
C GLU A 35 21.28 19.60 -9.18
N SER A 36 22.60 19.68 -9.32
CA SER A 36 23.43 18.66 -9.95
C SER A 36 23.46 17.33 -9.18
N ASP A 37 23.40 17.36 -7.84
CA ASP A 37 23.36 16.15 -7.02
C ASP A 37 22.00 15.42 -7.08
N ARG A 38 20.97 16.11 -7.58
CA ARG A 38 19.61 15.56 -7.76
C ARG A 38 19.43 14.82 -9.09
N GLU A 39 20.26 15.10 -10.09
CA GLU A 39 20.11 14.57 -11.45
C GLU A 39 20.63 13.15 -11.66
N GLU A 40 21.37 12.53 -10.70
CA GLU A 40 22.00 11.22 -10.88
C GLU A 40 21.56 10.12 -9.93
N GLN A 41 20.56 10.32 -9.07
CA GLN A 41 20.07 9.19 -8.26
C GLN A 41 19.25 8.25 -9.14
N LYS A 42 19.91 7.24 -9.72
CA LYS A 42 19.23 6.13 -10.40
C LYS A 42 18.27 5.46 -9.40
N MET A 43 16.99 5.55 -9.67
CA MET A 43 15.96 4.83 -8.92
C MET A 43 15.45 3.67 -9.76
N LYS A 44 15.34 2.51 -9.14
CA LYS A 44 14.72 1.34 -9.75
C LYS A 44 13.29 1.20 -9.25
N VAL A 45 12.38 1.02 -10.18
CA VAL A 45 11.01 0.59 -9.89
C VAL A 45 11.01 -0.93 -9.84
N VAL A 46 10.45 -1.50 -8.79
CA VAL A 46 10.30 -2.95 -8.62
C VAL A 46 8.85 -3.29 -8.31
N LYS A 47 8.37 -4.41 -8.86
CA LYS A 47 7.00 -4.86 -8.63
C LYS A 47 6.98 -6.23 -7.99
N PHE A 48 6.14 -6.39 -6.98
CA PHE A 48 5.88 -7.67 -6.31
C PHE A 48 4.43 -8.11 -6.51
N GLY A 49 4.27 -9.35 -6.95
CA GLY A 49 2.96 -9.98 -7.18
C GLY A 49 2.33 -10.49 -5.89
N GLY A 50 1.09 -10.96 -5.99
CA GLY A 50 0.30 -11.39 -4.84
C GLY A 50 0.94 -12.51 -4.00
N SER A 51 1.65 -13.46 -4.61
CA SER A 51 2.38 -14.49 -3.87
C SER A 51 3.49 -13.95 -2.97
N SER A 52 4.09 -12.83 -3.36
CA SER A 52 5.09 -12.12 -2.56
C SER A 52 4.47 -11.26 -1.45
N MET A 53 3.15 -11.10 -1.46
CA MET A 53 2.38 -10.32 -0.50
C MET A 53 1.44 -11.19 0.34
N ALA A 54 1.61 -12.53 0.31
CA ALA A 54 0.65 -13.48 0.88
C ALA A 54 0.60 -13.48 2.41
N ASP A 55 1.74 -13.28 3.06
CA ASP A 55 1.93 -13.36 4.52
C ASP A 55 3.16 -12.57 4.98
N ALA A 56 3.35 -12.43 6.28
CA ALA A 56 4.47 -11.73 6.90
C ALA A 56 5.84 -12.31 6.53
N GLY A 57 5.93 -13.62 6.31
CA GLY A 57 7.16 -14.29 5.86
C GLY A 57 7.59 -13.80 4.48
N GLN A 58 6.62 -13.61 3.58
CA GLN A 58 6.89 -13.07 2.24
C GLN A 58 7.27 -11.58 2.31
N TYR A 59 6.62 -10.79 3.18
CA TYR A 59 7.01 -9.38 3.41
C TYR A 59 8.47 -9.27 3.87
N ARG A 60 8.94 -10.15 4.76
CA ARG A 60 10.35 -10.19 5.18
C ARG A 60 11.29 -10.45 4.00
N LYS A 61 10.97 -11.42 3.13
CA LYS A 61 11.76 -11.69 1.92
C LYS A 61 11.78 -10.52 0.95
N VAL A 62 10.64 -9.86 0.74
CA VAL A 62 10.55 -8.65 -0.10
C VAL A 62 11.45 -7.56 0.46
N ARG A 63 11.41 -7.31 1.77
CA ARG A 63 12.29 -6.35 2.43
C ARG A 63 13.77 -6.68 2.19
N ASP A 64 14.18 -7.93 2.38
CA ASP A 64 15.56 -8.34 2.18
C ASP A 64 16.03 -8.12 0.73
N ILE A 65 15.15 -8.41 -0.26
CA ILE A 65 15.41 -8.13 -1.67
C ILE A 65 15.58 -6.62 -1.91
N LEU A 66 14.73 -5.78 -1.31
CA LEU A 66 14.79 -4.34 -1.48
C LEU A 66 16.05 -3.74 -0.85
N LEU A 67 16.40 -4.18 0.35
CA LEU A 67 17.57 -3.68 1.07
C LEU A 67 18.91 -4.13 0.46
N ALA A 68 18.92 -5.21 -0.33
CA ALA A 68 20.11 -5.68 -1.04
C ALA A 68 20.57 -4.71 -2.16
N ASP A 69 19.72 -3.79 -2.59
CA ASP A 69 20.06 -2.81 -3.62
C ASP A 69 19.39 -1.46 -3.28
N PRO A 70 20.17 -0.45 -2.86
CA PRO A 70 19.63 0.84 -2.42
C PRO A 70 18.98 1.67 -3.55
N GLU A 71 19.14 1.28 -4.82
CA GLU A 71 18.45 1.92 -5.94
C GLU A 71 16.97 1.49 -6.04
N ARG A 72 16.57 0.38 -5.41
CA ARG A 72 15.17 -0.11 -5.40
C ARG A 72 14.29 0.73 -4.48
N ARG A 73 13.93 1.92 -4.95
CA ARG A 73 13.24 2.94 -4.14
C ARG A 73 11.75 3.08 -4.43
N VAL A 74 11.27 2.66 -5.59
CA VAL A 74 9.86 2.69 -5.94
C VAL A 74 9.35 1.26 -6.02
N VAL A 75 8.40 0.93 -5.15
CA VAL A 75 7.91 -0.43 -4.96
C VAL A 75 6.43 -0.49 -5.29
N VAL A 76 6.04 -1.25 -6.30
CA VAL A 76 4.64 -1.51 -6.64
C VAL A 76 4.24 -2.88 -6.12
N VAL A 77 3.11 -2.96 -5.42
CA VAL A 77 2.63 -4.21 -4.83
C VAL A 77 1.23 -4.56 -5.29
N SER A 78 0.96 -5.87 -5.36
CA SER A 78 -0.38 -6.42 -5.60
C SER A 78 -1.09 -6.73 -4.28
N ALA A 79 -2.39 -7.04 -4.35
CA ALA A 79 -3.14 -7.62 -3.24
C ALA A 79 -2.51 -8.94 -2.77
N ALA A 80 -2.74 -9.31 -1.51
CA ALA A 80 -2.21 -10.54 -0.95
C ALA A 80 -2.77 -11.79 -1.67
N GLY A 81 -1.86 -12.64 -2.12
CA GLY A 81 -2.17 -13.92 -2.76
C GLY A 81 -2.49 -15.03 -1.77
N LYS A 82 -2.44 -16.28 -2.26
CA LYS A 82 -2.60 -17.47 -1.43
C LYS A 82 -1.35 -17.73 -0.60
N ARG A 83 -1.53 -18.09 0.67
CA ARG A 83 -0.46 -18.58 1.57
C ARG A 83 -0.10 -20.04 1.29
N PHE A 84 -1.12 -20.84 0.90
CA PHE A 84 -1.01 -22.27 0.60
C PHE A 84 -2.07 -22.71 -0.44
N GLY A 85 -2.02 -23.94 -0.90
CA GLY A 85 -2.82 -24.42 -2.04
C GLY A 85 -4.33 -24.18 -1.93
N ASN A 86 -4.92 -24.46 -0.77
CA ASN A 86 -6.37 -24.32 -0.52
C ASN A 86 -6.76 -22.94 0.05
N ASP A 87 -5.86 -21.98 0.11
CA ASP A 87 -6.16 -20.62 0.57
C ASP A 87 -6.85 -19.78 -0.53
N HIS A 88 -7.45 -18.67 -0.12
CA HIS A 88 -8.10 -17.73 -1.02
C HIS A 88 -7.18 -16.55 -1.34
N LYS A 89 -7.20 -16.06 -2.58
CA LYS A 89 -6.63 -14.75 -2.90
C LYS A 89 -7.55 -13.68 -2.33
N LEU A 90 -6.97 -12.62 -1.79
CA LEU A 90 -7.79 -11.53 -1.25
C LEU A 90 -8.62 -10.84 -2.34
N THR A 91 -8.11 -10.75 -3.55
CA THR A 91 -8.88 -10.22 -4.70
C THR A 91 -10.16 -11.05 -4.94
N ASP A 92 -10.06 -12.39 -4.89
CA ASP A 92 -11.23 -13.27 -5.07
C ASP A 92 -12.27 -13.07 -3.96
N LEU A 93 -11.82 -12.89 -2.70
CA LEU A 93 -12.70 -12.60 -1.57
C LEU A 93 -13.37 -11.21 -1.69
N LEU A 94 -12.66 -10.20 -2.19
CA LEU A 94 -13.22 -8.87 -2.42
C LEU A 94 -14.30 -8.89 -3.49
N TYR A 95 -14.10 -9.60 -4.61
CA TYR A 95 -15.13 -9.81 -5.63
C TYR A 95 -16.33 -10.58 -5.06
N LEU A 96 -16.09 -11.62 -4.27
CA LEU A 96 -17.17 -12.39 -3.63
C LEU A 96 -17.95 -11.55 -2.63
N CYS A 97 -17.28 -10.73 -1.83
CA CYS A 97 -17.91 -9.78 -0.91
C CYS A 97 -18.82 -8.81 -1.68
N TYR A 98 -18.34 -8.22 -2.78
CA TYR A 98 -19.16 -7.34 -3.61
C TYR A 98 -20.38 -8.05 -4.19
N ALA A 99 -20.21 -9.27 -4.71
CA ALA A 99 -21.33 -10.06 -5.23
C ALA A 99 -22.40 -10.30 -4.17
N HIS A 100 -22.02 -10.64 -2.94
CA HIS A 100 -22.95 -10.80 -1.81
C HIS A 100 -23.76 -9.53 -1.57
N VAL A 101 -23.09 -8.37 -1.54
CA VAL A 101 -23.75 -7.06 -1.34
C VAL A 101 -24.78 -6.77 -2.45
N GLN A 102 -24.43 -7.07 -3.71
CA GLN A 102 -25.33 -6.85 -4.84
C GLN A 102 -26.61 -7.70 -4.75
N TYR A 103 -26.50 -8.94 -4.28
CA TYR A 103 -27.63 -9.85 -4.11
C TYR A 103 -28.33 -9.71 -2.75
N GLY A 104 -27.94 -8.76 -1.91
CA GLY A 104 -28.51 -8.55 -0.59
C GLY A 104 -28.18 -9.66 0.41
N VAL A 105 -27.10 -10.38 0.17
CA VAL A 105 -26.59 -11.45 1.07
C VAL A 105 -25.56 -10.83 2.02
N ASP A 106 -25.55 -11.24 3.27
CA ASP A 106 -24.53 -10.79 4.23
C ASP A 106 -23.13 -11.24 3.79
N CYS A 107 -22.20 -10.29 3.81
CA CYS A 107 -20.80 -10.54 3.46
C CYS A 107 -19.86 -10.46 4.68
N SER A 108 -20.37 -10.35 5.89
CA SER A 108 -19.57 -10.10 7.10
C SER A 108 -18.48 -11.14 7.28
N SER A 109 -18.80 -12.43 7.15
CA SER A 109 -17.79 -13.49 7.29
C SER A 109 -16.68 -13.43 6.24
N ILE A 110 -17.01 -13.01 5.01
CA ILE A 110 -16.03 -12.83 3.92
C ILE A 110 -15.14 -11.62 4.24
N PHE A 111 -15.75 -10.52 4.68
CA PHE A 111 -15.01 -9.32 5.05
C PHE A 111 -14.09 -9.57 6.25
N ASP A 112 -14.54 -10.33 7.25
CA ASP A 112 -13.72 -10.73 8.40
C ASP A 112 -12.49 -11.52 7.97
N MET A 113 -12.60 -12.41 6.97
CA MET A 113 -11.47 -13.14 6.40
C MET A 113 -10.46 -12.17 5.73
N ILE A 114 -10.96 -11.14 5.05
CA ILE A 114 -10.12 -10.10 4.42
C ILE A 114 -9.41 -9.28 5.49
N ALA A 115 -10.16 -8.75 6.46
CA ALA A 115 -9.64 -7.93 7.54
C ALA A 115 -8.59 -8.69 8.37
N SER A 116 -8.92 -9.92 8.80
CA SER A 116 -8.01 -10.77 9.57
C SER A 116 -6.68 -10.99 8.85
N ARG A 117 -6.68 -11.18 7.53
CA ARG A 117 -5.45 -11.37 6.76
C ARG A 117 -4.48 -10.19 6.91
N TYR A 118 -4.97 -8.95 6.81
CA TYR A 118 -4.13 -7.76 6.93
C TYR A 118 -3.71 -7.50 8.38
N LEU A 119 -4.61 -7.76 9.34
CA LEU A 119 -4.29 -7.64 10.76
C LEU A 119 -3.24 -8.67 11.19
N ASP A 120 -3.36 -9.93 10.76
CA ASP A 120 -2.36 -10.98 11.00
C ASP A 120 -0.98 -10.57 10.47
N ILE A 121 -0.90 -10.09 9.22
CA ILE A 121 0.37 -9.63 8.62
C ILE A 121 0.94 -8.46 9.44
N ARG A 122 0.12 -7.49 9.83
CA ARG A 122 0.54 -6.36 10.67
C ARG A 122 1.14 -6.82 11.99
N ASP A 123 0.41 -7.69 12.67
CA ASP A 123 0.76 -8.15 14.02
C ASP A 123 2.02 -9.02 14.00
N GLU A 124 2.13 -9.95 13.03
CA GLU A 124 3.32 -10.78 12.84
C GLU A 124 4.58 -9.98 12.44
N LEU A 125 4.41 -8.85 11.78
CA LEU A 125 5.49 -7.90 11.46
C LEU A 125 5.79 -6.93 12.62
N GLY A 126 4.94 -6.89 13.65
CA GLY A 126 5.08 -6.00 14.81
C GLY A 126 4.88 -4.53 14.47
N LEU A 127 4.00 -4.22 13.50
CA LEU A 127 3.79 -2.86 13.03
C LEU A 127 2.84 -2.09 13.96
N ASP A 128 3.21 -0.86 14.30
CA ASP A 128 2.34 0.10 14.99
C ASP A 128 1.54 0.89 13.93
N LEU A 129 0.61 0.21 13.28
CA LEU A 129 -0.25 0.75 12.22
C LEU A 129 -1.71 0.45 12.55
N ALA A 130 -2.51 1.49 12.79
CA ALA A 130 -3.94 1.35 13.04
C ALA A 130 -4.70 1.11 11.71
N LEU A 131 -5.00 -0.15 11.40
CA LEU A 131 -5.81 -0.52 10.23
C LEU A 131 -7.30 -0.61 10.56
N GLU A 132 -7.65 -0.90 11.80
CA GLU A 132 -9.01 -1.14 12.26
C GLU A 132 -9.97 0.01 11.89
N PRO A 133 -9.63 1.31 12.11
CA PRO A 133 -10.54 2.39 11.75
C PRO A 133 -10.89 2.44 10.25
N GLU A 134 -9.92 2.11 9.39
CA GLU A 134 -10.14 2.11 7.94
C GLU A 134 -10.94 0.87 7.49
N LEU A 135 -10.66 -0.28 8.08
CA LEU A 135 -11.42 -1.51 7.84
C LEU A 135 -12.88 -1.35 8.30
N ASP A 136 -13.09 -0.77 9.49
CA ASP A 136 -14.43 -0.48 10.02
C ASP A 136 -15.21 0.52 9.14
N ALA A 137 -14.51 1.56 8.67
CA ALA A 137 -15.11 2.54 7.76
C ALA A 137 -15.49 1.90 6.42
N LEU A 138 -14.62 1.04 5.87
CA LEU A 138 -14.90 0.30 4.65
C LEU A 138 -16.10 -0.65 4.84
N LYS A 139 -16.16 -1.39 5.96
CA LYS A 139 -17.28 -2.29 6.26
C LYS A 139 -18.61 -1.55 6.34
N LYS A 140 -18.65 -0.39 7.02
CA LYS A 140 -19.85 0.45 7.11
C LYS A 140 -20.34 0.89 5.72
N ARG A 141 -19.44 1.28 4.83
CA ARG A 141 -19.78 1.68 3.46
C ARG A 141 -20.24 0.49 2.61
N ILE A 142 -19.66 -0.69 2.82
CA ILE A 142 -20.11 -1.94 2.19
C ILE A 142 -21.55 -2.24 2.62
N ASP A 143 -21.85 -2.19 3.92
CA ASP A 143 -23.18 -2.46 4.46
C ASP A 143 -24.22 -1.45 3.99
N ALA A 144 -23.82 -0.18 3.82
CA ALA A 144 -24.64 0.87 3.25
C ALA A 144 -24.78 0.79 1.72
N LYS A 145 -24.09 -0.13 1.05
CA LYS A 145 -23.99 -0.26 -0.42
C LYS A 145 -23.44 1.00 -1.12
N GLU A 146 -22.54 1.70 -0.46
CA GLU A 146 -21.91 2.94 -0.92
C GLU A 146 -20.55 2.73 -1.59
N VAL A 147 -20.19 1.48 -1.90
CA VAL A 147 -18.92 1.14 -2.56
C VAL A 147 -19.18 0.60 -3.96
N THR A 148 -18.36 1.01 -4.93
CA THR A 148 -18.33 0.37 -6.24
C THR A 148 -17.50 -0.91 -6.19
N GLN A 149 -17.66 -1.79 -7.19
CA GLN A 149 -16.85 -2.99 -7.31
C GLN A 149 -15.35 -2.63 -7.42
N GLU A 150 -15.03 -1.65 -8.26
CA GLU A 150 -13.65 -1.23 -8.51
C GLU A 150 -13.00 -0.65 -7.25
N GLU A 151 -13.74 0.17 -6.52
CA GLU A 151 -13.27 0.67 -5.24
C GLU A 151 -13.01 -0.46 -4.24
N LEU A 152 -13.96 -1.39 -4.07
CA LEU A 152 -13.81 -2.47 -3.11
C LEU A 152 -12.61 -3.37 -3.46
N VAL A 153 -12.46 -3.79 -4.72
CA VAL A 153 -11.36 -4.68 -5.11
C VAL A 153 -10.00 -3.99 -5.04
N SER A 154 -9.93 -2.68 -5.28
CA SER A 154 -8.69 -1.91 -5.14
C SER A 154 -8.13 -1.89 -3.71
N ARG A 155 -8.98 -2.11 -2.71
CA ARG A 155 -8.55 -2.15 -1.28
C ARG A 155 -7.57 -3.27 -0.99
N GLY A 156 -7.54 -4.31 -1.82
CA GLY A 156 -6.55 -5.36 -1.74
C GLY A 156 -5.11 -4.85 -1.88
N GLU A 157 -4.84 -4.13 -2.94
CA GLU A 157 -3.54 -3.50 -3.19
C GLU A 157 -3.26 -2.36 -2.20
N TYR A 158 -4.29 -1.59 -1.88
CA TYR A 158 -4.22 -0.47 -0.95
C TYR A 158 -3.68 -0.89 0.43
N PHE A 159 -4.29 -1.88 1.07
CA PHE A 159 -3.85 -2.34 2.39
C PHE A 159 -2.49 -3.06 2.32
N SER A 160 -2.23 -3.83 1.25
CA SER A 160 -0.91 -4.43 1.03
C SER A 160 0.19 -3.36 0.95
N ALA A 161 -0.05 -2.27 0.23
CA ALA A 161 0.92 -1.19 0.09
C ALA A 161 1.12 -0.41 1.40
N LYS A 162 0.06 -0.16 2.16
CA LYS A 162 0.16 0.51 3.48
C LYS A 162 1.01 -0.31 4.46
N LEU A 163 0.80 -1.61 4.53
CA LEU A 163 1.59 -2.50 5.36
C LEU A 163 3.06 -2.53 4.93
N MET A 164 3.31 -2.63 3.63
CA MET A 164 4.68 -2.65 3.12
C MET A 164 5.38 -1.31 3.33
N ALA A 165 4.69 -0.19 3.14
CA ALA A 165 5.23 1.14 3.40
C ALA A 165 5.61 1.32 4.88
N ALA A 166 4.73 0.92 5.80
CA ALA A 166 5.00 0.95 7.23
C ALA A 166 6.19 0.04 7.61
N TYR A 167 6.27 -1.17 7.01
CA TYR A 167 7.34 -2.13 7.29
C TYR A 167 8.72 -1.67 6.79
N LEU A 168 8.76 -0.97 5.66
CA LEU A 168 10.01 -0.45 5.08
C LEU A 168 10.39 0.93 5.64
N GLY A 169 9.47 1.65 6.28
CA GLY A 169 9.62 3.07 6.60
C GLY A 169 9.62 3.95 5.34
N PHE A 170 8.98 3.49 4.26
CA PHE A 170 8.84 4.19 3.00
C PHE A 170 7.54 5.00 2.98
N GLN A 171 7.47 5.98 2.07
CA GLN A 171 6.26 6.73 1.83
C GLN A 171 5.19 5.83 1.20
N PHE A 172 3.96 5.87 1.71
CA PHE A 172 2.81 5.34 1.00
C PHE A 172 2.33 6.39 -0.02
N VAL A 173 2.19 5.99 -1.29
CA VAL A 173 1.69 6.85 -2.38
C VAL A 173 0.49 6.15 -3.00
N ASP A 174 -0.71 6.66 -2.73
CA ASP A 174 -1.93 6.06 -3.29
C ASP A 174 -1.95 6.18 -4.81
N ALA A 175 -2.28 5.09 -5.51
CA ALA A 175 -2.39 5.10 -6.95
C ALA A 175 -3.49 6.05 -7.45
N ALA A 176 -4.55 6.25 -6.69
CA ALA A 176 -5.62 7.19 -7.01
C ALA A 176 -5.16 8.65 -7.05
N ASP A 177 -4.05 8.99 -6.40
CA ASP A 177 -3.52 10.35 -6.36
C ASP A 177 -2.66 10.70 -7.59
N TRP A 178 -2.27 9.70 -8.41
CA TRP A 178 -1.38 9.95 -9.53
C TRP A 178 -1.71 9.18 -10.82
N VAL A 179 -2.28 7.97 -10.75
CA VAL A 179 -2.74 7.25 -11.94
C VAL A 179 -4.08 7.84 -12.37
N MET A 180 -4.05 8.72 -13.38
CA MET A 180 -5.22 9.42 -13.88
C MET A 180 -5.72 8.79 -15.16
N PHE A 181 -7.01 8.44 -15.20
CA PHE A 181 -7.66 7.95 -16.40
C PHE A 181 -8.34 9.10 -17.16
N ASN A 182 -8.51 8.91 -18.47
CA ASN A 182 -9.40 9.70 -19.30
C ASN A 182 -10.85 9.16 -19.18
N MET A 183 -11.83 9.93 -19.67
CA MET A 183 -13.24 9.51 -19.65
C MET A 183 -13.52 8.21 -20.42
N ASP A 184 -12.66 7.83 -21.35
CA ASP A 184 -12.75 6.58 -22.11
C ASP A 184 -12.07 5.37 -21.42
N GLY A 185 -11.57 5.55 -20.20
CA GLY A 185 -10.86 4.51 -19.42
C GLY A 185 -9.41 4.29 -19.84
N THR A 186 -8.85 5.08 -20.74
CA THR A 186 -7.41 5.06 -21.04
C THR A 186 -6.62 5.88 -20.05
N VAL A 187 -5.34 5.53 -19.81
CA VAL A 187 -4.47 6.28 -18.90
C VAL A 187 -4.05 7.61 -19.52
N ASN A 188 -4.26 8.70 -18.79
CA ASN A 188 -3.68 9.99 -19.10
C ASN A 188 -2.24 10.06 -18.59
N ARG A 189 -1.29 9.66 -19.44
CA ARG A 189 0.12 9.55 -19.04
C ARG A 189 0.73 10.87 -18.62
N GLU A 190 0.43 11.96 -19.33
CA GLU A 190 1.01 13.27 -19.04
C GLU A 190 0.62 13.76 -17.65
N VAL A 191 -0.67 13.70 -17.33
CA VAL A 191 -1.19 14.09 -16.02
C VAL A 191 -0.66 13.16 -14.93
N SER A 192 -0.64 11.85 -15.20
CA SER A 192 -0.15 10.84 -14.26
C SER A 192 1.32 11.05 -13.90
N TYR A 193 2.19 11.23 -14.88
CA TYR A 193 3.62 11.46 -14.63
C TYR A 193 3.89 12.77 -13.88
N LYS A 194 3.14 13.83 -14.19
CA LYS A 194 3.24 15.09 -13.45
C LYS A 194 2.79 14.93 -12.00
N ALA A 195 1.70 14.21 -11.78
CA ALA A 195 1.18 13.92 -10.44
C ALA A 195 2.17 13.06 -9.63
N LEU A 196 2.72 11.98 -10.22
CA LEU A 196 3.69 11.12 -9.56
C LEU A 196 4.95 11.88 -9.13
N ARG A 197 5.50 12.73 -10.00
CA ARG A 197 6.67 13.55 -9.67
C ARG A 197 6.44 14.48 -8.46
N ASN A 198 5.20 14.92 -8.27
CA ASN A 198 4.84 15.76 -7.13
C ASN A 198 4.63 14.95 -5.84
N GLN A 199 4.28 13.67 -5.95
CA GLN A 199 3.98 12.79 -4.82
C GLN A 199 5.23 12.10 -4.27
N VAL A 200 6.14 11.64 -5.14
CA VAL A 200 7.34 10.93 -4.70
C VAL A 200 8.39 11.89 -4.20
N LEU A 201 8.68 11.82 -2.90
CA LEU A 201 9.74 12.60 -2.29
C LEU A 201 11.10 12.02 -2.66
N LEU A 202 11.94 12.82 -3.30
CA LEU A 202 13.32 12.43 -3.63
C LEU A 202 14.10 12.06 -2.36
N GLY A 203 14.78 10.91 -2.40
CA GLY A 203 15.57 10.40 -1.29
C GLY A 203 14.83 9.50 -0.30
N TYR A 204 13.49 9.40 -0.40
CA TYR A 204 12.70 8.42 0.32
C TYR A 204 12.25 7.31 -0.64
N GLY A 205 12.14 6.08 -0.13
CA GLY A 205 11.46 5.04 -0.87
C GLY A 205 9.94 5.30 -0.90
N ALA A 206 9.27 4.86 -1.95
CA ALA A 206 7.82 4.93 -2.08
C ALA A 206 7.23 3.54 -2.31
N VAL A 207 6.10 3.25 -1.66
CA VAL A 207 5.30 2.05 -1.94
C VAL A 207 3.98 2.47 -2.53
N ILE A 208 3.66 1.91 -3.66
CA ILE A 208 2.51 2.24 -4.50
C ILE A 208 1.62 1.00 -4.61
N PRO A 209 0.33 1.09 -4.29
CA PRO A 209 -0.62 0.04 -4.64
C PRO A 209 -0.75 -0.03 -6.17
N GLY A 210 -0.67 -1.24 -6.74
CA GLY A 210 -0.89 -1.44 -8.17
C GLY A 210 -2.37 -1.54 -8.52
N PHE A 211 -2.67 -1.77 -9.82
CA PHE A 211 -3.98 -2.21 -10.31
C PHE A 211 -5.03 -1.12 -10.53
N TYR A 212 -4.99 0.04 -9.91
CA TYR A 212 -6.05 1.06 -10.01
C TYR A 212 -5.50 2.48 -10.12
N GLY A 213 -6.39 3.42 -10.36
CA GLY A 213 -6.20 4.86 -10.35
C GLY A 213 -7.54 5.58 -10.20
N ALA A 214 -7.60 6.84 -10.58
CA ALA A 214 -8.80 7.66 -10.48
C ALA A 214 -9.27 8.15 -11.85
N MET A 215 -10.59 8.16 -12.02
CA MET A 215 -11.30 8.85 -13.11
C MET A 215 -11.29 10.36 -12.86
N PRO A 216 -11.65 11.20 -13.85
CA PRO A 216 -11.69 12.65 -13.68
C PRO A 216 -12.66 13.16 -12.61
N ASP A 217 -13.67 12.38 -12.27
CA ASP A 217 -14.65 12.65 -11.19
C ASP A 217 -14.17 12.14 -9.81
N GLY A 218 -12.97 11.54 -9.75
CA GLY A 218 -12.39 10.98 -8.54
C GLY A 218 -12.83 9.54 -8.23
N ALA A 219 -13.70 8.94 -9.03
CA ALA A 219 -14.08 7.54 -8.86
C ALA A 219 -12.88 6.63 -9.10
N ILE A 220 -12.76 5.59 -8.29
CA ILE A 220 -11.73 4.57 -8.50
C ILE A 220 -12.04 3.78 -9.78
N HIS A 221 -11.03 3.60 -10.61
CA HIS A 221 -11.06 2.78 -11.81
C HIS A 221 -9.91 1.78 -11.81
N THR A 222 -10.20 0.53 -12.21
CA THR A 222 -9.22 -0.56 -12.19
C THR A 222 -8.79 -0.96 -13.59
N PHE A 223 -7.54 -1.39 -13.73
CA PHE A 223 -7.07 -2.00 -14.97
C PHE A 223 -7.70 -3.38 -15.18
N SER A 224 -8.08 -3.71 -16.41
CA SER A 224 -8.77 -4.97 -16.72
C SER A 224 -7.91 -6.22 -16.51
N ARG A 225 -6.58 -6.15 -16.79
CA ARG A 225 -5.61 -7.25 -16.62
C ARG A 225 -4.22 -6.71 -16.35
N GLY A 226 -3.43 -7.43 -15.55
CA GLY A 226 -2.03 -7.09 -15.30
C GLY A 226 -1.82 -5.71 -14.68
N GLY A 227 -2.83 -5.17 -13.99
CA GLY A 227 -2.86 -3.77 -13.56
C GLY A 227 -1.67 -3.37 -12.70
N SER A 228 -1.20 -4.25 -11.81
CA SER A 228 -0.01 -3.93 -11.01
C SER A 228 1.28 -3.88 -11.86
N ASP A 229 1.36 -4.65 -12.96
CA ASP A 229 2.49 -4.58 -13.88
C ASP A 229 2.40 -3.30 -14.72
N ILE A 230 1.18 -2.89 -15.12
CA ILE A 230 0.95 -1.61 -15.81
C ILE A 230 1.31 -0.44 -14.88
N THR A 231 0.88 -0.47 -13.62
CA THR A 231 1.26 0.56 -12.63
C THR A 231 2.78 0.62 -12.47
N GLY A 232 3.45 -0.53 -12.40
CA GLY A 232 4.91 -0.61 -12.34
C GLY A 232 5.60 0.01 -13.57
N ALA A 233 5.09 -0.27 -14.77
CA ALA A 233 5.60 0.30 -16.01
C ALA A 233 5.33 1.81 -16.14
N LEU A 234 4.22 2.31 -15.58
CA LEU A 234 3.92 3.75 -15.52
C LEU A 234 4.82 4.48 -14.53
N ALA A 235 5.22 3.81 -13.43
CA ALA A 235 6.09 4.40 -12.42
C ALA A 235 7.58 4.40 -12.80
N ALA A 236 7.97 3.57 -13.80
CA ALA A 236 9.35 3.45 -14.29
C ALA A 236 9.68 4.53 -15.31
#